data_065c9d40c350030924638eea2117a8c0
#
_entry.id   065c9d40c350030924638eea2117a8c0
#
_cell.length_a   1.000
_cell.length_b   1.000
_cell.length_c   1.000
_cell.angle_alpha   90.00
_cell.angle_beta   90.00
_cell.angle_gamma   90.00
#
_symmetry.space_group_name_H-M   'P 1'
#
loop_
_entity.id
_entity.type
_entity.pdbx_description
1 polymer ?
#
loop_
_entity_poly.entity_id
_entity_poly.type
_entity_poly.pdbx_seq_one_letter_code
_entity_poly.pdbx_strand_id
1 'polypeptide(L)'
;MRCHPKWTLLALTYFKSDMGDILLLDNPATFAQRIRQLRKAKGYSQALLAHRAHCSRKTIIDLEAGENVAFYTVFRVIAALGMALEIVDNRIDLKSLAELVEHDE
;
A
#
# COMPACT_ATOMS: atom_id res chain seq x y z
N MET A 1 -25.29 -1.93 8.43
CA MET A 1 -24.94 -1.93 8.53
C MET A 1 -24.29 -1.77 8.63
N ARG A 2 -24.00 -1.70 8.80
CA ARG A 2 -23.47 -1.48 8.98
C ARG A 2 -22.45 -1.85 9.43
N CYS A 3 -22.16 -2.42 9.46
CA CYS A 3 -21.06 -2.88 9.99
C CYS A 3 -19.90 -2.54 9.32
N HIS A 4 -20.03 -2.21 8.20
CA HIS A 4 -18.86 -1.83 7.57
C HIS A 4 -18.27 -0.58 8.17
N PRO A 5 -18.88 0.09 9.05
CA PRO A 5 -18.20 1.16 9.73
C PRO A 5 -16.95 0.73 10.44
N LYS A 6 -16.89 -0.53 10.81
CA LYS A 6 -15.76 -0.96 11.52
C LYS A 6 -14.50 -0.95 10.70
N TRP A 7 -14.51 -1.54 9.55
CA TRP A 7 -13.32 -1.53 8.77
C TRP A 7 -13.10 -0.16 8.12
N THR A 8 -14.14 0.62 8.00
CA THR A 8 -13.97 1.98 7.56
C THR A 8 -13.18 2.78 8.58
N LEU A 9 -13.47 2.54 9.85
CA LEU A 9 -12.73 3.21 10.89
C LEU A 9 -11.29 2.76 10.92
N LEU A 10 -11.06 1.49 10.69
CA LEU A 10 -9.71 1.00 10.65
C LEU A 10 -8.94 1.63 9.50
N ALA A 11 -9.58 1.78 8.37
CA ALA A 11 -8.94 2.39 7.24
C ALA A 11 -8.63 3.85 7.52
N LEU A 12 -9.53 4.53 8.16
CA LEU A 12 -9.29 5.92 8.48
C LEU A 12 -8.18 6.08 9.50
N THR A 13 -8.15 5.20 10.47
CA THR A 13 -7.13 5.24 11.47
C THR A 13 -5.77 5.01 10.84
N TYR A 14 -5.71 4.02 9.98
CA TYR A 14 -4.48 3.72 9.30
C TYR A 14 -4.03 4.92 8.47
N PHE A 15 -4.97 5.54 7.82
CA PHE A 15 -4.70 6.67 7.01
C PHE A 15 -4.14 7.78 7.85
N LYS A 16 -4.68 8.00 8.99
CA LYS A 16 -4.23 9.05 9.82
C LYS A 16 -2.87 8.79 10.33
N SER A 17 -2.58 7.59 10.67
CA SER A 17 -1.28 7.31 11.21
C SER A 17 -0.26 7.46 10.13
N ASP A 18 -0.71 7.26 8.90
CA ASP A 18 0.19 7.43 7.85
C ASP A 18 0.47 8.82 7.62
N MET A 19 -0.15 9.57 8.14
CA MET A 19 -0.16 10.75 8.13
C MET A 19 0.23 11.56 7.36
N GLY A 20 -0.48 11.99 7.15
CA GLY A 20 -0.26 12.86 6.34
C GLY A 20 0.22 12.35 5.11
N ASP A 21 0.32 11.19 4.99
CA ASP A 21 0.87 10.74 3.94
C ASP A 21 -0.01 10.14 3.09
N ILE A 22 -0.75 10.77 2.40
CA ILE A 22 -1.49 10.24 1.35
C ILE A 22 -0.53 10.10 0.24
N LEU A 23 0.08 8.97 0.13
CA LEU A 23 1.00 8.78 -0.93
C LEU A 23 0.32 8.12 -2.06
N LEU A 24 0.27 8.80 -3.16
CA LEU A 24 -0.20 8.19 -4.38
C LEU A 24 0.97 7.46 -4.99
N LEU A 25 0.85 6.17 -5.11
CA LEU A 25 1.94 5.36 -5.63
C LEU A 25 1.77 5.26 -7.13
N ASP A 26 2.21 6.29 -7.81
CA ASP A 26 1.98 6.38 -9.24
C ASP A 26 3.21 6.02 -10.05
N ASN A 27 4.23 5.48 -9.44
CA ASN A 27 5.39 5.04 -10.19
C ASN A 27 6.10 3.94 -9.40
N PRO A 28 6.93 3.15 -10.08
CA PRO A 28 7.55 2.01 -9.42
C PRO A 28 8.48 2.38 -8.29
N ALA A 29 9.15 3.53 -8.38
CA ALA A 29 10.07 3.91 -7.32
C ALA A 29 9.34 4.20 -6.02
N THR A 30 8.24 4.92 -6.11
CA THR A 30 7.46 5.24 -4.93
C THR A 30 6.85 3.97 -4.34
N PHE A 31 6.39 3.09 -5.21
CA PHE A 31 5.82 1.82 -4.77
C PHE A 31 6.89 0.99 -4.05
N ALA A 32 8.09 0.96 -4.61
CA ALA A 32 9.18 0.19 -4.03
C ALA A 32 9.51 0.69 -2.63
N GLN A 33 9.56 1.99 -2.46
CA GLN A 33 9.82 2.56 -1.15
C GLN A 33 8.73 2.21 -0.16
N ARG A 34 7.50 2.21 -0.62
CA ARG A 34 6.39 1.90 0.27
C ARG A 34 6.45 0.45 0.72
N ILE A 35 6.78 -0.45 -0.19
CA ILE A 35 6.91 -1.86 0.15
C ILE A 35 8.00 -2.03 1.22
N ARG A 36 9.11 -1.33 1.04
CA ARG A 36 10.20 -1.44 1.99
C ARG A 36 9.78 -0.91 3.37
N GLN A 37 9.06 0.20 3.39
CA GLN A 37 8.58 0.77 4.63
C GLN A 37 7.64 -0.19 5.34
N LEU A 38 6.72 -0.77 4.59
CA LEU A 38 5.77 -1.70 5.18
C LEU A 38 6.47 -2.95 5.72
N ARG A 39 7.45 -3.44 4.97
CA ARG A 39 8.19 -4.60 5.42
C ARG A 39 8.89 -4.31 6.74
N LYS A 40 9.54 -3.16 6.82
CA LYS A 40 10.27 -2.80 8.02
C LYS A 40 9.33 -2.55 9.19
N ALA A 41 8.19 -1.97 8.90
CA ALA A 41 7.20 -1.73 9.95
C ALA A 41 6.70 -3.03 10.54
N LYS A 42 6.69 -4.09 9.75
CA LYS A 42 6.27 -5.39 10.25
C LYS A 42 7.41 -6.16 10.87
N GLY A 43 8.62 -5.64 10.79
CA GLY A 43 9.78 -6.33 11.34
C GLY A 43 10.25 -7.51 10.52
N TYR A 44 9.88 -7.54 9.24
CA TYR A 44 10.27 -8.67 8.40
C TYR A 44 11.60 -8.40 7.72
N SER A 45 12.44 -9.42 7.65
CA SER A 45 13.63 -9.33 6.81
C SER A 45 13.20 -9.55 5.38
N GLN A 46 14.09 -9.23 4.44
CA GLN A 46 13.81 -9.51 3.04
C GLN A 46 13.60 -11.01 2.82
N ALA A 47 14.39 -11.83 3.50
CA ALA A 47 14.26 -13.27 3.38
C ALA A 47 12.93 -13.77 3.91
N LEU A 48 12.48 -13.22 5.02
CA LEU A 48 11.21 -13.64 5.59
C LEU A 48 10.05 -13.23 4.70
N LEU A 49 10.10 -12.01 4.19
CA LEU A 49 9.05 -11.58 3.29
C LEU A 49 9.02 -12.45 2.04
N ALA A 50 10.18 -12.77 1.51
CA ALA A 50 10.26 -13.63 0.33
C ALA A 50 9.63 -14.98 0.62
N HIS A 51 9.94 -15.54 1.77
CA HIS A 51 9.39 -16.83 2.14
C HIS A 51 7.87 -16.74 2.24
N ARG A 52 7.35 -15.71 2.86
CA ARG A 52 5.90 -15.58 3.02
C ARG A 52 5.20 -15.30 1.70
N ALA A 53 5.90 -14.66 0.78
CA ALA A 53 5.32 -14.35 -0.52
C ALA A 53 5.60 -15.44 -1.55
N HIS A 54 6.30 -16.49 -1.14
CA HIS A 54 6.64 -17.60 -2.03
C HIS A 54 7.43 -17.12 -3.23
N CYS A 55 8.45 -16.35 -2.98
CA CYS A 55 9.34 -15.90 -4.05
C CYS A 55 10.76 -15.86 -3.50
N SER A 56 11.72 -15.50 -4.33
CA SER A 56 13.10 -15.49 -3.90
C SER A 56 13.44 -14.18 -3.23
N ARG A 57 14.47 -14.19 -2.41
CA ARG A 57 14.93 -12.96 -1.77
C ARG A 57 15.37 -11.96 -2.83
N LYS A 58 15.96 -12.44 -3.92
CA LYS A 58 16.36 -11.55 -5.00
C LYS A 58 15.17 -10.80 -5.57
N THR A 59 14.04 -11.46 -5.64
CA THR A 59 12.82 -10.83 -6.13
C THR A 59 12.41 -9.68 -5.21
N ILE A 60 12.53 -9.87 -3.91
CA ILE A 60 12.19 -8.81 -2.96
C ILE A 60 13.19 -7.66 -3.12
N ILE A 61 14.47 -7.97 -3.27
CA ILE A 61 15.46 -6.94 -3.46
C ILE A 61 15.16 -6.13 -4.71
N ASP A 62 14.81 -6.81 -5.79
CA ASP A 62 14.49 -6.12 -7.05
C ASP A 62 13.25 -5.27 -6.88
N LEU A 63 12.25 -5.77 -6.21
CA LEU A 63 11.02 -5.04 -6.01
C LEU A 63 11.28 -3.77 -5.20
N GLU A 64 12.07 -3.88 -4.17
CA GLU A 64 12.38 -2.73 -3.31
C GLU A 64 13.33 -1.77 -3.99
N ALA A 65 13.98 -2.18 -5.05
CA ALA A 65 14.82 -1.31 -5.83
C ALA A 65 14.09 -0.66 -7.01
N GLY A 66 12.82 -0.98 -7.15
CA GLY A 66 12.04 -0.42 -8.25
C GLY A 66 12.26 -1.11 -9.57
N GLU A 67 12.85 -2.31 -9.54
CA GLU A 67 13.11 -3.03 -10.76
C GLU A 67 11.87 -3.80 -11.22
N ASN A 68 11.94 -4.33 -12.41
CA ASN A 68 10.81 -5.02 -13.00
C ASN A 68 10.60 -6.37 -12.34
N VAL A 69 9.44 -6.58 -11.77
CA VAL A 69 9.11 -7.82 -11.11
C VAL A 69 7.75 -8.26 -11.64
N ALA A 70 7.58 -9.54 -11.78
CA ALA A 70 6.33 -10.07 -12.32
C ALA A 70 5.14 -9.57 -11.49
N PHE A 71 4.12 -9.13 -12.18
CA PHE A 71 2.94 -8.56 -11.55
C PHE A 71 2.32 -9.54 -10.56
N TYR A 72 2.26 -10.78 -10.91
CA TYR A 72 1.70 -11.79 -10.05
C TYR A 72 2.46 -11.85 -8.73
N THR A 73 3.78 -11.77 -8.81
CA THR A 73 4.61 -11.82 -7.62
C THR A 73 4.37 -10.59 -6.75
N VAL A 74 4.16 -9.45 -7.37
CA VAL A 74 3.88 -8.22 -6.63
C VAL A 74 2.64 -8.40 -5.78
N PHE A 75 1.60 -9.01 -6.32
CA PHE A 75 0.39 -9.26 -5.54
C PHE A 75 0.64 -10.20 -4.38
N ARG A 76 1.49 -11.19 -4.58
CA ARG A 76 1.80 -12.11 -3.48
C ARG A 76 2.55 -11.40 -2.36
N VAL A 77 3.44 -10.49 -2.73
CA VAL A 77 4.18 -9.72 -1.73
C VAL A 77 3.22 -8.83 -0.95
N ILE A 78 2.31 -8.17 -1.64
CA ILE A 78 1.34 -7.30 -1.00
C ILE A 78 0.48 -8.09 -0.04
N ALA A 79 0.05 -9.27 -0.45
CA ALA A 79 -0.76 -10.12 0.41
C ALA A 79 0.04 -10.58 1.62
N ALA A 80 1.33 -10.87 1.43
CA ALA A 80 2.16 -11.29 2.54
C ALA A 80 2.36 -10.17 3.56
N LEU A 81 2.22 -8.93 3.12
CA LEU A 81 2.29 -7.79 4.02
C LEU A 81 0.94 -7.48 4.65
N GLY A 82 -0.09 -8.23 4.30
CA GLY A 82 -1.41 -8.00 4.85
C GLY A 82 -2.10 -6.80 4.25
N MET A 83 -1.70 -6.43 3.05
CA MET A 83 -2.22 -5.24 2.38
C MET A 83 -2.97 -5.62 1.12
N ALA A 84 -3.55 -4.64 0.49
CA ALA A 84 -4.25 -4.84 -0.77
C ALA A 84 -4.02 -3.63 -1.65
N LEU A 85 -4.15 -3.82 -2.94
CA LEU A 85 -4.00 -2.73 -3.86
C LEU A 85 -5.37 -2.22 -4.24
N GLU A 86 -5.45 -0.95 -4.41
CA GLU A 86 -6.68 -0.33 -4.85
C GLU A 86 -6.31 0.67 -5.93
N ILE A 87 -7.06 0.71 -6.99
CA ILE A 87 -6.83 1.64 -8.07
C ILE A 87 -7.73 2.84 -7.87
N VAL A 88 -7.11 4.00 -7.79
CA VAL A 88 -7.86 5.22 -7.54
C VAL A 88 -7.60 6.20 -8.66
N ASP A 89 -8.47 7.18 -8.76
CA ASP A 89 -8.34 8.19 -9.79
C ASP A 89 -7.22 9.13 -9.39
N ASN A 90 -6.22 9.20 -10.23
CA ASN A 90 -5.06 10.00 -9.95
C ASN A 90 -5.31 11.48 -10.05
N ARG A 91 -6.44 11.91 -10.51
CA ARG A 91 -6.72 13.32 -10.67
C ARG A 91 -7.41 13.93 -9.47
N ILE A 92 -7.68 13.15 -8.47
CA ILE A 92 -8.31 13.68 -7.26
C ILE A 92 -7.30 14.50 -6.49
N ASP A 93 -7.65 15.70 -6.12
CA ASP A 93 -6.76 16.54 -5.33
C ASP A 93 -7.52 16.97 -4.09
N LEU A 94 -6.87 17.72 -3.24
CA LEU A 94 -7.46 18.11 -1.98
C LEU A 94 -8.69 18.96 -2.18
N LYS A 95 -8.69 19.75 -3.22
CA LYS A 95 -9.84 20.59 -3.49
C LYS A 95 -11.04 19.74 -3.83
N SER A 96 -10.84 18.74 -4.67
CA SER A 96 -11.92 17.84 -5.04
C SER A 96 -12.44 17.10 -3.83
N LEU A 97 -11.55 16.68 -2.96
CA LEU A 97 -11.95 15.97 -1.76
C LEU A 97 -12.77 16.89 -0.85
N ALA A 98 -12.36 18.12 -0.74
CA ALA A 98 -13.10 19.08 0.08
C ALA A 98 -14.49 19.29 -0.46
N GLU A 99 -14.60 19.37 -1.78
CA GLU A 99 -15.91 19.54 -2.40
C GLU A 99 -16.80 18.34 -2.15
N LEU A 100 -16.23 17.17 -2.20
CA LEU A 100 -17.00 15.97 -1.94
C LEU A 100 -17.52 15.94 -0.51
N VAL A 101 -16.69 16.35 0.40
CA VAL A 101 -17.07 16.37 1.79
C VAL A 101 -18.22 17.36 2.00
N GLU A 102 -18.12 18.52 1.37
CA GLU A 102 -19.17 19.48 1.49
C GLU A 102 -20.44 18.98 0.89
N HIS A 103 -20.32 18.23 -0.18
CA HIS A 103 -21.50 17.74 -0.84
C HIS A 103 -22.22 16.74 0.01
N ASP A 104 -21.51 16.07 0.85
CA ASP A 104 -22.11 15.07 1.63
C ASP A 104 -22.95 15.61 2.68
N GLU A 105 -22.97 16.85 2.85
CA GLU A 105 -23.76 17.42 3.87
C GLU A 105 -25.18 17.39 3.52
#